data_b8ab1a65c6ef0a0b4831e4229ecb1ada
#
_entry.id   b8ab1a65c6ef0a0b4831e4229ecb1ada
#
_cell.length_a   1.000
_cell.length_b   1.000
_cell.length_c   1.000
_cell.angle_alpha   90.00
_cell.angle_beta   90.00
_cell.angle_gamma   90.00
#
_symmetry.space_group_name_H-M   'P 1'
#
loop_
_entity.id
_entity.type
_entity.pdbx_description
1 polymer ?
#
loop_
_entity_poly.entity_id
_entity_poly.type
_entity_poly.pdbx_seq_one_letter_code
_entity_poly.pdbx_strand_id
1 'polypeptide(L)'
;MSYERQNIRSLDGYSSGEQPIDDKVIKLNTNENPYPPAPGVQEVISGFDGSKLRRYPPPTADEFRNLAAKIHGVNKNQIIATRGGDELLRLLLTTFVDPLDPIGTTSPTYSLYPVLAQIQNCPVVEVELEDDWSLPTDFATRMNAAGVKLTLVVNPHAPTGKLFSKAQVRDLAETLDSVLLIDEAYIDFVDPDLNHDCLSMINEFDNLVFLRTLSKGYSLAGLRFGYGIGTESLIKPMLEKTRDSYNLDLLSQ
;
A
#
# COMPACT_ATOMS: atom_id res chain seq x y z
N MET A 1 8.33 18.55 -30.77
CA MET A 1 7.16 18.76 -29.88
C MET A 1 6.98 17.53 -29.01
N SER A 2 6.76 17.66 -27.71
CA SER A 2 6.38 16.54 -26.83
C SER A 2 4.86 16.55 -26.63
N TYR A 3 4.25 15.37 -26.65
CA TYR A 3 2.83 15.18 -26.35
C TYR A 3 2.55 14.89 -24.87
N GLU A 4 3.59 14.84 -24.05
CA GLU A 4 3.48 14.62 -22.61
C GLU A 4 2.82 15.82 -21.92
N ARG A 5 2.03 15.53 -20.87
CA ARG A 5 1.54 16.57 -19.95
C ARG A 5 2.73 17.31 -19.33
N GLN A 6 2.56 18.57 -18.98
CA GLN A 6 3.65 19.41 -18.49
C GLN A 6 4.34 18.82 -17.25
N ASN A 7 3.56 18.33 -16.28
CA ASN A 7 4.07 17.69 -15.07
C ASN A 7 4.79 16.36 -15.32
N ILE A 8 4.42 15.63 -16.38
CA ILE A 8 5.09 14.37 -16.76
C ILE A 8 6.42 14.63 -17.45
N ARG A 9 6.53 15.71 -18.21
CA ARG A 9 7.74 16.06 -18.97
C ARG A 9 8.97 16.30 -18.07
N SER A 10 8.74 16.76 -16.84
CA SER A 10 9.80 17.02 -15.85
C SER A 10 10.02 15.86 -14.86
N LEU A 11 9.32 14.75 -15.05
CA LEU A 11 9.37 13.59 -14.15
C LEU A 11 10.44 12.60 -14.60
N ASP A 12 11.37 12.26 -13.71
CA ASP A 12 12.36 11.19 -13.95
C ASP A 12 11.76 9.77 -13.79
N GLY A 13 10.58 9.68 -13.18
CA GLY A 13 9.90 8.42 -12.89
C GLY A 13 10.52 7.63 -11.72
N TYR A 14 9.95 6.47 -11.44
CA TYR A 14 10.48 5.56 -10.42
C TYR A 14 11.69 4.81 -10.96
N SER A 15 12.81 4.89 -10.25
CA SER A 15 14.01 4.10 -10.56
C SER A 15 13.93 2.78 -9.78
N SER A 16 13.80 1.67 -10.51
CA SER A 16 13.90 0.34 -9.90
C SER A 16 15.34 0.08 -9.44
N GLY A 17 15.50 -0.67 -8.34
CA GLY A 17 16.79 -1.16 -7.93
C GLY A 17 17.44 -2.07 -8.98
N GLU A 18 18.78 -2.15 -8.96
CA GLU A 18 19.54 -3.04 -9.83
C GLU A 18 18.98 -4.48 -9.79
N GLN A 19 18.91 -5.11 -10.97
CA GLN A 19 18.48 -6.50 -11.14
C GLN A 19 19.70 -7.30 -11.64
N PRO A 20 20.56 -7.82 -10.74
CA PRO A 20 21.74 -8.57 -11.13
C PRO A 20 21.35 -9.87 -11.86
N ILE A 21 22.08 -10.18 -12.94
CA ILE A 21 21.91 -11.43 -13.70
C ILE A 21 22.77 -12.56 -13.10
N ASP A 22 23.84 -12.21 -12.37
CA ASP A 22 24.74 -13.19 -11.73
C ASP A 22 24.14 -13.66 -10.41
N ASP A 23 23.78 -14.94 -10.34
CA ASP A 23 23.21 -15.61 -9.15
C ASP A 23 24.15 -15.60 -7.92
N LYS A 24 25.41 -15.23 -8.09
CA LYS A 24 26.37 -15.07 -6.98
C LYS A 24 26.23 -13.74 -6.25
N VAL A 25 25.53 -12.79 -6.84
CA VAL A 25 25.27 -11.49 -6.22
C VAL A 25 24.20 -11.63 -5.16
N ILE A 26 24.50 -11.21 -3.94
CA ILE A 26 23.50 -11.13 -2.85
C ILE A 26 22.69 -9.84 -3.05
N LYS A 27 21.47 -9.97 -3.53
CA LYS A 27 20.56 -8.85 -3.82
C LYS A 27 19.82 -8.42 -2.54
N LEU A 28 20.07 -7.18 -2.09
CA LEU A 28 19.47 -6.62 -0.86
C LEU A 28 18.69 -5.31 -1.10
N ASN A 29 18.64 -4.84 -2.34
CA ASN A 29 18.19 -3.47 -2.67
C ASN A 29 16.68 -3.27 -2.78
N THR A 30 15.86 -4.34 -2.79
CA THR A 30 14.39 -4.27 -2.94
C THR A 30 13.63 -4.96 -1.81
N ASN A 31 14.33 -5.31 -0.72
CA ASN A 31 13.77 -5.96 0.45
C ASN A 31 12.95 -7.22 0.09
N GLU A 32 13.46 -8.01 -0.86
CA GLU A 32 12.89 -9.33 -1.16
C GLU A 32 13.17 -10.29 -0.01
N ASN A 33 12.20 -11.14 0.29
CA ASN A 33 12.37 -12.17 1.32
C ASN A 33 13.36 -13.23 0.80
N PRO A 34 14.43 -13.57 1.55
CA PRO A 34 15.41 -14.57 1.11
C PRO A 34 14.88 -16.01 1.19
N TYR A 35 13.76 -16.23 1.86
CA TYR A 35 13.14 -17.54 1.99
C TYR A 35 12.14 -17.79 0.87
N PRO A 36 11.97 -19.04 0.40
CA PRO A 36 10.95 -19.38 -0.58
C PRO A 36 9.54 -19.19 0.00
N PRO A 37 8.52 -19.04 -0.86
CA PRO A 37 7.13 -19.05 -0.42
C PRO A 37 6.75 -20.41 0.19
N ALA A 38 5.60 -20.44 0.89
CA ALA A 38 5.09 -21.67 1.47
C ALA A 38 4.93 -22.80 0.41
N PRO A 39 5.20 -24.09 0.76
CA PRO A 39 5.15 -25.21 -0.19
C PRO A 39 3.85 -25.33 -0.99
N GLY A 40 2.70 -24.99 -0.38
CA GLY A 40 1.39 -25.00 -1.03
C GLY A 40 1.30 -24.03 -2.23
N VAL A 41 2.11 -22.98 -2.29
CA VAL A 41 2.17 -22.08 -3.44
C VAL A 41 2.66 -22.83 -4.68
N GLN A 42 3.73 -23.62 -4.54
CA GLN A 42 4.25 -24.42 -5.65
C GLN A 42 3.24 -25.47 -6.11
N GLU A 43 2.50 -26.07 -5.20
CA GLU A 43 1.45 -27.05 -5.52
C GLU A 43 0.33 -26.41 -6.36
N VAL A 44 -0.14 -25.21 -5.96
CA VAL A 44 -1.16 -24.45 -6.70
C VAL A 44 -0.66 -24.10 -8.11
N ILE A 45 0.57 -23.58 -8.23
CA ILE A 45 1.15 -23.21 -9.53
C ILE A 45 1.27 -24.44 -10.44
N SER A 46 1.77 -25.59 -9.92
CA SER A 46 1.96 -26.81 -10.69
C SER A 46 0.63 -27.47 -11.09
N GLY A 47 -0.40 -27.33 -10.27
CA GLY A 47 -1.75 -27.86 -10.53
C GLY A 47 -2.63 -26.93 -11.36
N PHE A 48 -2.16 -25.72 -11.69
CA PHE A 48 -2.98 -24.75 -12.41
C PHE A 48 -3.23 -25.19 -13.86
N ASP A 49 -4.51 -25.27 -14.24
CA ASP A 49 -4.91 -25.54 -15.61
C ASP A 49 -4.80 -24.28 -16.48
N GLY A 50 -3.73 -24.20 -17.27
CA GLY A 50 -3.47 -23.08 -18.17
C GLY A 50 -4.57 -22.83 -19.22
N SER A 51 -5.43 -23.82 -19.51
CA SER A 51 -6.57 -23.66 -20.43
C SER A 51 -7.59 -22.63 -19.91
N LYS A 52 -7.64 -22.40 -18.59
CA LYS A 52 -8.50 -21.39 -17.96
C LYS A 52 -8.12 -19.97 -18.30
N LEU A 53 -6.85 -19.70 -18.65
CA LEU A 53 -6.34 -18.35 -18.98
C LEU A 53 -7.02 -17.72 -20.22
N ARG A 54 -7.74 -18.47 -21.01
CA ARG A 54 -8.54 -17.95 -22.14
C ARG A 54 -9.77 -17.13 -21.71
N ARG A 55 -10.07 -17.07 -20.42
CA ARG A 55 -11.21 -16.33 -19.88
C ARG A 55 -10.73 -15.27 -18.89
N TYR A 56 -11.45 -14.18 -18.83
CA TYR A 56 -11.22 -13.20 -17.80
C TYR A 56 -11.45 -13.77 -16.39
N PRO A 57 -10.64 -13.37 -15.40
CA PRO A 57 -10.83 -13.76 -14.01
C PRO A 57 -12.07 -13.09 -13.39
N PRO A 58 -12.49 -13.52 -12.19
CA PRO A 58 -13.45 -12.76 -11.39
C PRO A 58 -13.00 -11.30 -11.23
N PRO A 59 -13.87 -10.32 -11.50
CA PRO A 59 -13.45 -8.92 -11.59
C PRO A 59 -13.02 -8.30 -10.26
N THR A 60 -13.45 -8.86 -9.13
CA THR A 60 -13.23 -8.29 -7.79
C THR A 60 -12.47 -9.22 -6.84
N ALA A 61 -11.91 -10.34 -7.34
CA ALA A 61 -11.20 -11.33 -6.52
C ALA A 61 -11.99 -11.74 -5.25
N ASP A 62 -13.26 -12.06 -5.43
CA ASP A 62 -14.20 -12.26 -4.30
C ASP A 62 -13.81 -13.41 -3.39
N GLU A 63 -13.18 -14.47 -3.93
CA GLU A 63 -12.70 -15.60 -3.12
C GLU A 63 -11.61 -15.13 -2.14
N PHE A 64 -10.61 -14.42 -2.65
CA PHE A 64 -9.57 -13.82 -1.81
C PHE A 64 -10.16 -12.85 -0.78
N ARG A 65 -11.05 -11.94 -1.21
CA ARG A 65 -11.66 -10.95 -0.33
C ARG A 65 -12.47 -11.57 0.81
N ASN A 66 -13.19 -12.65 0.54
CA ASN A 66 -13.90 -13.41 1.57
C ASN A 66 -12.94 -14.08 2.57
N LEU A 67 -11.84 -14.67 2.07
CA LEU A 67 -10.84 -15.30 2.91
C LEU A 67 -10.11 -14.26 3.78
N ALA A 68 -9.65 -13.17 3.18
CA ALA A 68 -8.99 -12.08 3.89
C ALA A 68 -9.90 -11.45 4.95
N ALA A 69 -11.18 -11.24 4.62
CA ALA A 69 -12.17 -10.74 5.57
C ALA A 69 -12.30 -11.65 6.81
N LYS A 70 -12.35 -12.96 6.59
CA LYS A 70 -12.39 -13.96 7.66
C LYS A 70 -11.12 -13.94 8.52
N ILE A 71 -9.94 -13.86 7.89
CA ILE A 71 -8.64 -13.84 8.59
C ILE A 71 -8.51 -12.59 9.47
N HIS A 72 -8.93 -11.44 8.95
CA HIS A 72 -8.77 -10.14 9.62
C HIS A 72 -9.97 -9.75 10.50
N GLY A 73 -11.02 -10.56 10.56
CA GLY A 73 -12.20 -10.25 11.37
C GLY A 73 -13.00 -9.03 10.88
N VAL A 74 -12.99 -8.77 9.58
CA VAL A 74 -13.65 -7.62 8.93
C VAL A 74 -14.68 -8.09 7.89
N ASN A 75 -15.44 -7.17 7.28
CA ASN A 75 -16.37 -7.50 6.21
C ASN A 75 -15.67 -7.52 4.83
N LYS A 76 -16.16 -8.33 3.90
CA LYS A 76 -15.67 -8.36 2.52
C LYS A 76 -15.68 -6.96 1.86
N ASN A 77 -16.68 -6.14 2.16
CA ASN A 77 -16.80 -4.79 1.61
C ASN A 77 -15.75 -3.80 2.15
N GLN A 78 -15.02 -4.18 3.18
CA GLN A 78 -13.90 -3.44 3.75
C GLN A 78 -12.55 -3.83 3.13
N ILE A 79 -12.54 -4.70 2.09
CA ILE A 79 -11.33 -5.19 1.43
C ILE A 79 -11.38 -4.91 -0.07
N ILE A 80 -10.26 -4.41 -0.60
CA ILE A 80 -9.99 -4.31 -2.04
C ILE A 80 -8.71 -5.07 -2.36
N ALA A 81 -8.76 -5.97 -3.34
CA ALA A 81 -7.58 -6.68 -3.84
C ALA A 81 -6.96 -5.91 -5.02
N THR A 82 -5.64 -5.80 -5.03
CA THR A 82 -4.87 -4.96 -5.96
C THR A 82 -3.63 -5.67 -6.49
N ARG A 83 -3.12 -5.20 -7.63
CA ARG A 83 -1.89 -5.69 -8.24
C ARG A 83 -0.66 -5.12 -7.52
N GLY A 84 -0.38 -5.66 -6.33
CA GLY A 84 0.60 -5.13 -5.39
C GLY A 84 0.11 -3.87 -4.66
N GLY A 85 0.88 -3.41 -3.68
CA GLY A 85 0.60 -2.17 -2.94
C GLY A 85 0.57 -0.94 -3.83
N ASP A 86 1.39 -0.92 -4.89
CA ASP A 86 1.53 0.22 -5.80
C ASP A 86 0.20 0.59 -6.50
N GLU A 87 -0.62 -0.40 -6.86
CA GLU A 87 -1.94 -0.13 -7.42
C GLU A 87 -2.87 0.49 -6.38
N LEU A 88 -2.85 0.01 -5.14
CA LEU A 88 -3.66 0.61 -4.07
C LEU A 88 -3.30 2.08 -3.84
N LEU A 89 -1.99 2.39 -3.82
CA LEU A 89 -1.51 3.77 -3.71
C LEU A 89 -2.05 4.65 -4.86
N ARG A 90 -2.00 4.15 -6.11
CA ARG A 90 -2.59 4.85 -7.27
C ARG A 90 -4.09 5.05 -7.12
N LEU A 91 -4.81 4.02 -6.68
CA LEU A 91 -6.25 4.11 -6.50
C LEU A 91 -6.63 5.13 -5.44
N LEU A 92 -5.90 5.20 -4.32
CA LEU A 92 -6.12 6.20 -3.29
C LEU A 92 -5.92 7.62 -3.83
N LEU A 93 -4.80 7.88 -4.52
CA LEU A 93 -4.56 9.17 -5.14
C LEU A 93 -5.64 9.51 -6.17
N THR A 94 -5.93 8.61 -7.09
CA THR A 94 -6.91 8.85 -8.16
C THR A 94 -8.33 9.06 -7.64
N THR A 95 -8.67 8.43 -6.51
CA THR A 95 -10.03 8.47 -5.96
C THR A 95 -10.28 9.64 -5.04
N PHE A 96 -9.26 10.06 -4.26
CA PHE A 96 -9.45 10.99 -3.14
C PHE A 96 -8.66 12.30 -3.24
N VAL A 97 -7.79 12.44 -4.25
CA VAL A 97 -6.94 13.62 -4.36
C VAL A 97 -7.09 14.25 -5.74
N ASP A 98 -7.63 15.46 -5.80
CA ASP A 98 -7.68 16.24 -7.03
C ASP A 98 -6.28 16.74 -7.42
N PRO A 99 -5.98 16.95 -8.72
CA PRO A 99 -4.76 17.62 -9.13
C PRO A 99 -4.60 18.97 -8.42
N LEU A 100 -3.39 19.26 -7.94
CA LEU A 100 -2.99 20.42 -7.14
C LEU A 100 -3.34 20.35 -5.65
N ASP A 101 -4.16 19.41 -5.21
CA ASP A 101 -4.34 19.16 -3.79
C ASP A 101 -3.10 18.43 -3.21
N PRO A 102 -2.64 18.81 -2.01
CA PRO A 102 -1.46 18.20 -1.43
C PRO A 102 -1.71 16.81 -0.85
N ILE A 103 -0.68 15.95 -0.96
CA ILE A 103 -0.55 14.75 -0.14
C ILE A 103 0.50 14.96 0.93
N GLY A 104 0.43 14.20 2.03
CA GLY A 104 1.34 14.29 3.16
C GLY A 104 2.07 12.98 3.43
N THR A 105 3.33 13.08 3.86
CA THR A 105 4.13 11.92 4.28
C THR A 105 5.26 12.32 5.21
N THR A 106 5.99 11.34 5.74
CA THR A 106 7.22 11.57 6.50
C THR A 106 8.44 11.69 5.56
N SER A 107 9.53 12.25 6.07
CA SER A 107 10.85 12.21 5.44
C SER A 107 11.86 11.64 6.46
N PRO A 108 12.63 10.58 6.09
CA PRO A 108 12.53 9.79 4.86
C PRO A 108 11.22 9.00 4.73
N THR A 109 10.94 8.47 3.53
CA THR A 109 9.75 7.63 3.28
C THR A 109 9.97 6.69 2.08
N TYR A 110 8.94 5.93 1.71
CA TYR A 110 8.97 5.10 0.51
C TYR A 110 9.01 5.97 -0.76
N SER A 111 10.05 5.79 -1.56
CA SER A 111 10.38 6.66 -2.71
C SER A 111 9.32 6.71 -3.82
N LEU A 112 8.36 5.80 -3.83
CA LEU A 112 7.27 5.80 -4.80
C LEU A 112 6.22 6.89 -4.52
N TYR A 113 6.01 7.30 -3.27
CA TYR A 113 4.98 8.27 -2.92
C TYR A 113 5.12 9.61 -3.66
N PRO A 114 6.28 10.28 -3.64
CA PRO A 114 6.46 11.51 -4.40
C PRO A 114 6.34 11.32 -5.91
N VAL A 115 6.75 10.17 -6.44
CA VAL A 115 6.58 9.85 -7.87
C VAL A 115 5.11 9.77 -8.26
N LEU A 116 4.29 9.09 -7.46
CA LEU A 116 2.85 8.99 -7.70
C LEU A 116 2.15 10.35 -7.58
N ALA A 117 2.56 11.17 -6.60
CA ALA A 117 2.06 12.53 -6.45
C ALA A 117 2.37 13.39 -7.67
N GLN A 118 3.60 13.35 -8.19
CA GLN A 118 3.98 14.06 -9.42
C GLN A 118 3.16 13.59 -10.62
N ILE A 119 2.92 12.27 -10.77
CA ILE A 119 2.06 11.73 -11.83
C ILE A 119 0.65 12.31 -11.75
N GLN A 120 0.08 12.41 -10.54
CA GLN A 120 -1.24 12.99 -10.27
C GLN A 120 -1.24 14.53 -10.36
N ASN A 121 -0.07 15.14 -10.42
CA ASN A 121 0.13 16.61 -10.34
C ASN A 121 -0.27 17.18 -8.97
N CYS A 122 0.08 16.46 -7.90
CA CYS A 122 -0.17 16.85 -6.52
C CYS A 122 1.13 17.30 -5.86
N PRO A 123 1.16 18.41 -5.08
CA PRO A 123 2.29 18.75 -4.24
C PRO A 123 2.42 17.73 -3.09
N VAL A 124 3.66 17.57 -2.59
CA VAL A 124 3.96 16.71 -1.44
C VAL A 124 4.36 17.58 -0.26
N VAL A 125 3.70 17.38 0.87
CA VAL A 125 4.07 17.95 2.17
C VAL A 125 4.83 16.89 2.95
N GLU A 126 6.13 17.10 3.13
CA GLU A 126 6.99 16.18 3.87
C GLU A 126 7.29 16.75 5.25
N VAL A 127 7.22 15.91 6.28
CA VAL A 127 7.62 16.24 7.64
C VAL A 127 8.74 15.29 8.05
N GLU A 128 9.90 15.85 8.38
CA GLU A 128 11.04 15.08 8.85
C GLU A 128 10.71 14.36 10.16
N LEU A 129 11.13 13.10 10.26
CA LEU A 129 11.10 12.36 11.52
C LEU A 129 12.11 12.95 12.51
N GLU A 130 11.88 12.75 13.79
CA GLU A 130 12.82 13.14 14.83
C GLU A 130 14.14 12.36 14.72
N ASP A 131 15.20 12.80 15.43
CA ASP A 131 16.53 12.17 15.40
C ASP A 131 16.51 10.68 15.77
N ASP A 132 15.54 10.25 16.58
CA ASP A 132 15.34 8.85 16.98
C ASP A 132 14.35 8.11 16.06
N TRP A 133 14.01 8.68 14.94
CA TRP A 133 13.03 8.21 13.97
C TRP A 133 11.59 8.14 14.50
N SER A 134 11.27 8.84 15.56
CA SER A 134 9.89 8.98 16.02
C SER A 134 9.13 9.99 15.16
N LEU A 135 7.81 9.82 15.13
CA LEU A 135 6.92 10.76 14.46
C LEU A 135 6.81 12.03 15.30
N PRO A 136 7.03 13.23 14.71
CA PRO A 136 6.84 14.49 15.43
C PRO A 136 5.43 14.62 15.99
N THR A 137 5.30 15.14 17.20
CA THR A 137 4.01 15.28 17.89
C THR A 137 3.04 16.24 17.18
N ASP A 138 3.57 17.15 16.36
CA ASP A 138 2.79 18.12 15.58
C ASP A 138 2.56 17.66 14.12
N PHE A 139 2.91 16.42 13.76
CA PHE A 139 2.79 15.89 12.40
C PHE A 139 1.37 16.08 11.83
N ALA A 140 0.34 15.60 12.52
CA ALA A 140 -1.04 15.71 12.05
C ALA A 140 -1.49 17.18 11.93
N THR A 141 -1.10 18.03 12.88
CA THR A 141 -1.40 19.47 12.85
C THR A 141 -0.79 20.15 11.62
N ARG A 142 0.46 19.80 11.24
CA ARG A 142 1.10 20.33 10.03
C ARG A 142 0.38 19.87 8.77
N MET A 143 -0.04 18.59 8.71
CA MET A 143 -0.81 18.06 7.58
C MET A 143 -2.14 18.81 7.40
N ASN A 144 -2.90 18.99 8.49
CA ASN A 144 -4.16 19.73 8.47
C ASN A 144 -3.97 21.20 8.06
N ALA A 145 -2.95 21.87 8.62
CA ALA A 145 -2.63 23.25 8.28
C ALA A 145 -2.26 23.45 6.80
N ALA A 146 -1.65 22.42 6.19
CA ALA A 146 -1.31 22.41 4.76
C ALA A 146 -2.49 21.99 3.86
N GLY A 147 -3.63 21.58 4.41
CA GLY A 147 -4.81 21.15 3.66
C GLY A 147 -4.65 19.81 2.96
N VAL A 148 -3.78 18.95 3.49
CA VAL A 148 -3.49 17.60 2.93
C VAL A 148 -4.79 16.80 2.79
N LYS A 149 -4.94 16.09 1.65
CA LYS A 149 -6.11 15.24 1.35
C LYS A 149 -5.87 13.76 1.57
N LEU A 150 -4.61 13.33 1.44
CA LEU A 150 -4.18 11.95 1.68
C LEU A 150 -2.85 11.97 2.42
N THR A 151 -2.82 11.39 3.61
CA THR A 151 -1.61 11.21 4.42
C THR A 151 -1.15 9.77 4.32
N LEU A 152 0.13 9.56 3.97
CA LEU A 152 0.76 8.26 3.78
C LEU A 152 1.82 8.04 4.87
N VAL A 153 1.63 7.02 5.70
CA VAL A 153 2.56 6.65 6.78
C VAL A 153 2.90 5.17 6.70
N VAL A 154 4.19 4.86 6.57
CA VAL A 154 4.67 3.46 6.56
C VAL A 154 4.82 2.97 8.00
N ASN A 155 4.22 1.82 8.33
CA ASN A 155 4.32 1.25 9.68
C ASN A 155 4.26 -0.29 9.68
N PRO A 156 5.34 -1.02 9.98
CA PRO A 156 6.69 -0.53 10.37
C PRO A 156 7.34 0.35 9.31
N HIS A 157 8.00 1.41 9.74
CA HIS A 157 8.53 2.46 8.87
C HIS A 157 9.70 1.97 8.01
N ALA A 158 9.64 2.25 6.73
CA ALA A 158 10.75 2.06 5.80
C ALA A 158 11.28 3.42 5.32
N PRO A 159 12.60 3.67 5.41
CA PRO A 159 13.69 2.69 5.56
C PRO A 159 14.16 2.44 7.02
N THR A 160 13.58 3.08 8.04
CA THR A 160 14.18 3.14 9.39
C THR A 160 13.94 1.89 10.24
N GLY A 161 12.89 1.10 9.94
CA GLY A 161 12.46 -0.04 10.75
C GLY A 161 11.70 0.34 12.04
N LYS A 162 11.45 1.62 12.28
CA LYS A 162 10.69 2.09 13.46
C LYS A 162 9.26 1.58 13.41
N LEU A 163 8.76 1.03 14.49
CA LEU A 163 7.36 0.68 14.67
C LEU A 163 6.67 1.80 15.45
N PHE A 164 5.72 2.48 14.81
CA PHE A 164 4.84 3.42 15.50
C PHE A 164 3.78 2.66 16.27
N SER A 165 3.53 3.06 17.50
CA SER A 165 2.60 2.39 18.40
C SER A 165 1.15 2.48 17.94
N LYS A 166 0.29 1.58 18.44
CA LYS A 166 -1.16 1.67 18.22
C LYS A 166 -1.75 2.99 18.68
N ALA A 167 -1.22 3.57 19.77
CA ALA A 167 -1.66 4.87 20.27
C ALA A 167 -1.35 5.99 19.26
N GLN A 168 -0.16 5.97 18.64
CA GLN A 168 0.19 6.95 17.61
C GLN A 168 -0.66 6.79 16.35
N VAL A 169 -0.94 5.55 15.90
CA VAL A 169 -1.85 5.32 14.76
C VAL A 169 -3.26 5.85 15.07
N ARG A 170 -3.77 5.62 16.27
CA ARG A 170 -5.06 6.16 16.73
C ARG A 170 -5.08 7.68 16.73
N ASP A 171 -4.07 8.30 17.31
CA ASP A 171 -3.94 9.77 17.38
C ASP A 171 -3.92 10.40 15.99
N LEU A 172 -3.20 9.78 15.03
CA LEU A 172 -3.22 10.20 13.63
C LEU A 172 -4.61 10.10 13.02
N ALA A 173 -5.31 8.96 13.22
CA ALA A 173 -6.63 8.74 12.63
C ALA A 173 -7.68 9.70 13.23
N GLU A 174 -7.57 10.03 14.52
CA GLU A 174 -8.45 10.97 15.22
C GLU A 174 -8.20 12.44 14.83
N THR A 175 -6.92 12.79 14.61
CA THR A 175 -6.53 14.20 14.43
C THR A 175 -6.54 14.66 12.98
N LEU A 176 -6.24 13.76 12.02
CA LEU A 176 -6.13 14.11 10.60
C LEU A 176 -7.49 14.37 9.95
N ASP A 177 -7.60 15.50 9.25
CA ASP A 177 -8.74 15.84 8.39
C ASP A 177 -8.68 15.14 7.00
N SER A 178 -7.61 14.39 6.73
CA SER A 178 -7.34 13.68 5.47
C SER A 178 -7.64 12.19 5.56
N VAL A 179 -7.74 11.53 4.40
CA VAL A 179 -7.63 10.05 4.35
C VAL A 179 -6.24 9.66 4.86
N LEU A 180 -6.18 8.74 5.80
CA LEU A 180 -4.93 8.18 6.35
C LEU A 180 -4.70 6.79 5.80
N LEU A 181 -3.63 6.60 5.06
CA LEU A 181 -3.11 5.29 4.72
C LEU A 181 -1.98 4.91 5.69
N ILE A 182 -2.14 3.78 6.36
CA ILE A 182 -1.05 3.10 7.05
C ILE A 182 -0.54 1.98 6.13
N ASP A 183 0.67 2.16 5.62
CA ASP A 183 1.34 1.17 4.77
C ASP A 183 2.01 0.11 5.63
N GLU A 184 1.36 -1.03 5.74
CA GLU A 184 1.78 -2.19 6.51
C GLU A 184 2.52 -3.24 5.68
N ALA A 185 3.29 -2.82 4.66
CA ALA A 185 4.05 -3.75 3.82
C ALA A 185 5.01 -4.66 4.60
N TYR A 186 5.43 -4.25 5.79
CA TYR A 186 6.36 -5.00 6.65
C TYR A 186 5.74 -5.52 7.95
N ILE A 187 4.44 -5.48 8.10
CA ILE A 187 3.74 -5.86 9.35
C ILE A 187 3.97 -7.32 9.74
N ASP A 188 4.15 -8.21 8.75
CA ASP A 188 4.37 -9.64 8.98
C ASP A 188 5.72 -9.93 9.69
N PHE A 189 6.61 -8.94 9.79
CA PHE A 189 7.89 -9.03 10.49
C PHE A 189 7.85 -8.46 11.92
N VAL A 190 6.73 -7.91 12.34
CA VAL A 190 6.56 -7.45 13.73
C VAL A 190 6.46 -8.65 14.65
N ASP A 191 7.18 -8.58 15.76
CA ASP A 191 7.13 -9.62 16.79
C ASP A 191 5.68 -9.82 17.28
N PRO A 192 5.11 -11.03 17.16
CA PRO A 192 3.77 -11.33 17.61
C PRO A 192 3.50 -11.00 19.09
N ASP A 193 4.54 -11.08 19.94
CA ASP A 193 4.41 -10.79 21.38
C ASP A 193 4.11 -9.31 21.66
N LEU A 194 4.35 -8.41 20.68
CA LEU A 194 3.97 -6.99 20.78
C LEU A 194 2.48 -6.77 20.62
N ASN A 195 1.72 -7.76 20.16
CA ASN A 195 0.28 -7.67 19.92
C ASN A 195 -0.12 -6.40 19.13
N HIS A 196 0.70 -6.05 18.13
CA HIS A 196 0.51 -4.86 17.31
C HIS A 196 -0.53 -5.14 16.21
N ASP A 197 -1.79 -4.92 16.52
CA ASP A 197 -2.91 -4.97 15.57
C ASP A 197 -3.72 -3.68 15.64
N CYS A 198 -3.77 -2.95 14.52
CA CYS A 198 -4.51 -1.70 14.39
C CYS A 198 -5.78 -1.85 13.54
N LEU A 199 -6.05 -3.02 12.96
CA LEU A 199 -7.14 -3.20 11.99
C LEU A 199 -8.52 -2.91 12.55
N SER A 200 -8.76 -3.18 13.85
CA SER A 200 -10.04 -2.88 14.48
C SER A 200 -10.41 -1.39 14.44
N MET A 201 -9.43 -0.49 14.29
CA MET A 201 -9.63 0.95 14.24
C MET A 201 -10.45 1.41 13.03
N ILE A 202 -10.56 0.61 11.95
CA ILE A 202 -11.44 0.95 10.81
C ILE A 202 -12.94 0.97 11.18
N ASN A 203 -13.29 0.43 12.32
CA ASN A 203 -14.67 0.50 12.85
C ASN A 203 -14.92 1.73 13.74
N GLU A 204 -13.84 2.46 14.07
CA GLU A 204 -13.88 3.64 14.94
C GLU A 204 -13.63 4.94 14.13
N PHE A 205 -12.81 4.86 13.08
CA PHE A 205 -12.41 5.99 12.25
C PHE A 205 -12.79 5.73 10.79
N ASP A 206 -13.43 6.67 10.15
CA ASP A 206 -13.94 6.56 8.78
C ASP A 206 -12.93 7.00 7.71
N ASN A 207 -11.80 7.57 8.13
CA ASN A 207 -10.71 8.07 7.26
C ASN A 207 -9.53 7.09 7.10
N LEU A 208 -9.59 5.87 7.64
CA LEU A 208 -8.44 4.98 7.79
C LEU A 208 -8.45 3.82 6.77
N VAL A 209 -7.31 3.63 6.10
CA VAL A 209 -7.03 2.48 5.21
C VAL A 209 -5.69 1.88 5.57
N PHE A 210 -5.61 0.55 5.63
CA PHE A 210 -4.37 -0.21 5.76
C PHE A 210 -4.00 -0.84 4.41
N LEU A 211 -2.74 -0.72 4.02
CA LEU A 211 -2.18 -1.43 2.87
C LEU A 211 -1.47 -2.70 3.37
N ARG A 212 -1.75 -3.83 2.74
CA ARG A 212 -1.06 -5.10 2.93
C ARG A 212 -0.55 -5.64 1.59
N THR A 213 0.52 -6.41 1.61
CA THR A 213 1.10 -7.02 0.42
C THR A 213 1.61 -8.42 0.70
N LEU A 214 1.52 -9.29 -0.29
CA LEU A 214 2.15 -10.62 -0.22
C LEU A 214 3.62 -10.60 -0.68
N SER A 215 4.13 -9.43 -1.08
CA SER A 215 5.48 -9.29 -1.65
C SER A 215 6.61 -9.53 -0.64
N LYS A 216 6.37 -9.28 0.65
CA LYS A 216 7.41 -9.26 1.69
C LYS A 216 7.32 -10.49 2.59
N GLY A 217 6.44 -10.51 3.57
CA GLY A 217 6.30 -11.63 4.51
C GLY A 217 5.99 -12.98 3.85
N TYR A 218 5.22 -12.96 2.76
CA TYR A 218 4.79 -14.18 2.05
C TYR A 218 5.74 -14.61 0.92
N SER A 219 6.84 -13.90 0.66
CA SER A 219 7.81 -14.22 -0.41
C SER A 219 7.21 -14.27 -1.82
N LEU A 220 6.18 -13.48 -2.10
CA LEU A 220 5.43 -13.48 -3.36
C LEU A 220 5.59 -12.16 -4.16
N ALA A 221 6.76 -11.52 -4.07
CA ALA A 221 7.02 -10.27 -4.77
C ALA A 221 6.77 -10.37 -6.29
N GLY A 222 7.13 -11.49 -6.89
CA GLY A 222 6.92 -11.77 -8.32
C GLY A 222 5.46 -11.95 -8.73
N LEU A 223 4.57 -12.32 -7.81
CA LEU A 223 3.14 -12.50 -8.06
C LEU A 223 2.38 -11.19 -8.20
N ARG A 224 2.93 -10.11 -7.64
CA ARG A 224 2.31 -8.78 -7.67
C ARG A 224 0.92 -8.74 -7.03
N PHE A 225 0.78 -9.23 -5.80
CA PHE A 225 -0.49 -9.21 -5.07
C PHE A 225 -0.41 -8.34 -3.80
N GLY A 226 -1.39 -7.46 -3.65
CA GLY A 226 -1.60 -6.64 -2.47
C GLY A 226 -3.09 -6.41 -2.22
N TYR A 227 -3.43 -5.78 -1.11
CA TYR A 227 -4.81 -5.47 -0.80
C TYR A 227 -4.89 -4.31 0.20
N GLY A 228 -6.02 -3.60 0.15
CA GLY A 228 -6.38 -2.59 1.13
C GLY A 228 -7.46 -3.09 2.07
N ILE A 229 -7.39 -2.68 3.34
CA ILE A 229 -8.42 -2.89 4.36
C ILE A 229 -8.80 -1.52 4.90
N GLY A 230 -10.08 -1.15 4.83
CA GLY A 230 -10.52 0.16 5.29
C GLY A 230 -12.04 0.22 5.47
N THR A 231 -12.55 1.38 5.80
CA THR A 231 -14.00 1.55 5.89
C THR A 231 -14.67 1.33 4.53
N GLU A 232 -15.91 0.87 4.53
CA GLU A 232 -16.64 0.64 3.29
C GLU A 232 -16.77 1.92 2.46
N SER A 233 -16.89 3.09 3.11
CA SER A 233 -16.95 4.40 2.46
C SER A 233 -15.71 4.74 1.63
N LEU A 234 -14.53 4.26 2.03
CA LEU A 234 -13.27 4.43 1.30
C LEU A 234 -13.03 3.31 0.28
N ILE A 235 -13.36 2.07 0.63
CA ILE A 235 -13.12 0.91 -0.25
C ILE A 235 -14.07 0.91 -1.46
N LYS A 236 -15.35 1.20 -1.24
CA LYS A 236 -16.39 1.12 -2.29
C LYS A 236 -16.10 2.00 -3.51
N PRO A 237 -15.75 3.30 -3.40
CA PRO A 237 -15.47 4.12 -4.58
C PRO A 237 -14.24 3.63 -5.35
N MET A 238 -13.20 3.12 -4.70
CA MET A 238 -12.06 2.51 -5.38
C MET A 238 -12.49 1.24 -6.12
N LEU A 239 -13.27 0.38 -5.48
CA LEU A 239 -13.70 -0.90 -6.03
C LEU A 239 -14.67 -0.76 -7.21
N GLU A 240 -15.58 0.22 -7.16
CA GLU A 240 -16.66 0.36 -8.13
C GLU A 240 -16.37 1.37 -9.26
N LYS A 241 -15.45 2.34 -9.05
CA LYS A 241 -15.31 3.48 -9.95
C LYS A 241 -13.92 3.65 -10.57
N THR A 242 -12.84 3.38 -9.82
CA THR A 242 -11.50 3.82 -10.24
C THR A 242 -10.52 2.68 -10.52
N ARG A 243 -10.76 1.45 -10.04
CA ARG A 243 -9.92 0.31 -10.38
C ARG A 243 -10.05 -0.10 -11.85
N ASP A 244 -9.04 -0.76 -12.37
CA ASP A 244 -9.14 -1.43 -13.68
C ASP A 244 -10.13 -2.59 -13.64
N SER A 245 -10.78 -2.87 -14.78
CA SER A 245 -11.89 -3.83 -14.88
C SER A 245 -11.52 -5.24 -14.39
N TYR A 246 -10.29 -5.69 -14.70
CA TYR A 246 -9.73 -7.01 -14.37
C TYR A 246 -8.27 -6.84 -13.96
N ASN A 247 -8.04 -6.21 -12.82
CA ASN A 247 -6.73 -5.80 -12.38
C ASN A 247 -5.81 -6.97 -11.94
N LEU A 248 -6.40 -8.08 -11.48
CA LEU A 248 -5.67 -9.26 -11.02
C LEU A 248 -5.86 -10.42 -11.99
N ASP A 249 -4.78 -11.11 -12.31
CA ASP A 249 -4.84 -12.32 -13.13
C ASP A 249 -5.41 -13.53 -12.37
N LEU A 250 -5.85 -14.54 -13.13
CA LEU A 250 -6.54 -15.71 -12.56
C LEU A 250 -5.65 -16.58 -11.66
N LEU A 251 -4.33 -16.61 -11.91
CA LEU A 251 -3.40 -17.38 -11.10
C LEU A 251 -3.15 -16.70 -9.75
N SER A 252 -3.11 -15.38 -9.75
CA SER A 252 -2.89 -14.58 -8.52
C SER A 252 -4.08 -14.62 -7.56
N GLN A 253 -5.30 -14.79 -8.09
CA GLN A 253 -6.52 -14.86 -7.28
C GLN A 253 -6.68 -16.22 -6.58
#